data_2337d001378798a125925fc506dd6e45
#
_entry.id   2337d001378798a125925fc506dd6e45
#
_cell.length_a   1.000
_cell.length_b   1.000
_cell.length_c   1.000
_cell.angle_alpha   90.00
_cell.angle_beta   90.00
_cell.angle_gamma   90.00
#
_symmetry.space_group_name_H-M   'P 1'
#
loop_
_entity.id
_entity.type
_entity.pdbx_description
1 polymer ?
#
loop_
_entity_poly.entity_id
_entity_poly.type
_entity_poly.pdbx_seq_one_letter_code
_entity_poly.pdbx_strand_id
1 'polypeptide(L)'
;LDDAKSFSEAGVFSFVLEAMKSELAKKITKNFDTISLGIGAGQHCDGQVLVIDDLLGLFNNFTPKFVKKYSNLESVIDKSVKQFSKDVKDRKFPTKKYSY
;
A
#
# COMPACT_ATOMS: atom_id res chain seq x y z
N LEU A 1 8.36 22.53 7.70
CA LEU A 1 9.67 22.35 8.36
C LEU A 1 9.55 22.51 9.86
N ASP A 2 8.76 23.48 10.33
CA ASP A 2 8.61 23.76 11.77
C ASP A 2 8.00 22.58 12.52
N ASP A 3 6.99 21.92 11.95
CA ASP A 3 6.40 20.71 12.51
C ASP A 3 7.45 19.59 12.63
N ALA A 4 8.23 19.37 11.56
CA ALA A 4 9.29 18.34 11.58
C ALA A 4 10.36 18.63 12.65
N LYS A 5 10.69 19.91 12.85
CA LYS A 5 11.58 20.34 13.93
C LYS A 5 10.97 20.02 15.29
N SER A 6 9.71 20.41 15.51
CA SER A 6 9.01 20.18 16.79
C SER A 6 8.93 18.70 17.13
N PHE A 7 8.62 17.85 16.16
CA PHE A 7 8.60 16.39 16.36
C PHE A 7 9.99 15.82 16.66
N SER A 8 11.02 16.28 15.93
CA SER A 8 12.39 15.82 16.18
C SER A 8 12.88 16.24 17.58
N GLU A 9 12.60 17.47 18.00
CA GLU A 9 12.93 17.99 19.34
C GLU A 9 12.15 17.27 20.45
N ALA A 10 10.93 16.78 20.15
CA ALA A 10 10.12 15.96 21.04
C ALA A 10 10.67 14.51 21.20
N GLY A 11 11.69 14.13 20.42
CA GLY A 11 12.35 12.84 20.53
C GLY A 11 11.62 11.69 19.85
N VAL A 12 10.80 11.93 18.82
CA VAL A 12 10.23 10.84 18.03
C VAL A 12 11.34 10.11 17.28
N PHE A 13 11.27 8.79 17.20
CA PHE A 13 12.28 7.98 16.50
C PHE A 13 12.10 7.99 14.98
N SER A 14 10.90 8.26 14.50
CA SER A 14 10.60 8.41 13.08
C SER A 14 9.33 9.24 12.87
N PHE A 15 9.16 9.75 11.65
CA PHE A 15 7.92 10.37 11.21
C PHE A 15 7.52 9.91 9.80
N VAL A 16 6.23 9.89 9.54
CA VAL A 16 5.68 9.61 8.21
C VAL A 16 5.47 10.93 7.47
N LEU A 17 5.98 10.99 6.24
CA LEU A 17 5.79 12.11 5.33
C LEU A 17 4.80 11.69 4.26
N GLU A 18 3.56 12.19 4.35
CA GLU A 18 2.47 11.75 3.49
C GLU A 18 2.01 12.85 2.52
N ALA A 19 1.81 12.46 1.26
CA ALA A 19 1.18 13.27 0.21
C ALA A 19 1.76 14.70 0.10
N MET A 20 3.09 14.84 0.17
CA MET A 20 3.77 16.12 0.11
C MET A 20 4.69 16.26 -1.10
N LYS A 21 5.12 17.50 -1.39
CA LYS A 21 6.09 17.77 -2.45
C LYS A 21 7.42 17.08 -2.15
N SER A 22 7.96 16.33 -3.11
CA SER A 22 9.22 15.59 -3.02
C SER A 22 10.40 16.47 -2.53
N GLU A 23 10.48 17.72 -3.00
CA GLU A 23 11.54 18.64 -2.57
C GLU A 23 11.44 19.04 -1.10
N LEU A 24 10.22 19.12 -0.55
CA LEU A 24 10.03 19.39 0.88
C LEU A 24 10.43 18.16 1.70
N ALA A 25 9.99 16.97 1.29
CA ALA A 25 10.38 15.71 1.94
C ALA A 25 11.92 15.55 1.94
N LYS A 26 12.56 15.81 0.81
CA LYS A 26 14.03 15.81 0.69
C LYS A 26 14.72 16.76 1.66
N LYS A 27 14.18 17.99 1.83
CA LYS A 27 14.72 18.95 2.79
C LYS A 27 14.56 18.45 4.23
N ILE A 28 13.38 17.90 4.57
CA ILE A 28 13.12 17.34 5.90
C ILE A 28 14.12 16.20 6.18
N THR A 29 14.20 15.22 5.31
CA THR A 29 15.11 14.07 5.47
C THR A 29 16.58 14.48 5.63
N LYS A 30 17.01 15.54 4.94
CA LYS A 30 18.39 16.03 5.05
C LYS A 30 18.71 16.84 6.31
N ASN A 31 17.71 17.51 6.88
CA ASN A 31 17.93 18.46 7.98
C ASN A 31 17.67 17.88 9.36
N PHE A 32 17.12 16.67 9.44
CA PHE A 32 16.79 16.02 10.71
C PHE A 32 17.33 14.58 10.69
N ASP A 33 17.93 14.17 11.81
CA ASP A 33 18.41 12.79 12.01
C ASP A 33 17.28 11.79 12.29
N THR A 34 16.05 12.30 12.45
CA THR A 34 14.84 11.49 12.64
C THR A 34 14.51 10.74 11.35
N ILE A 35 14.36 9.43 11.42
CA ILE A 35 14.06 8.57 10.27
C ILE A 35 12.76 9.02 9.59
N SER A 36 12.81 9.25 8.29
CA SER A 36 11.67 9.63 7.47
C SER A 36 11.12 8.46 6.67
N LEU A 37 9.81 8.21 6.78
CA LEU A 37 9.08 7.19 6.04
C LEU A 37 8.11 7.88 5.08
N GLY A 38 8.32 7.74 3.78
CA GLY A 38 7.52 8.41 2.75
C GLY A 38 6.35 7.57 2.28
N ILE A 39 5.22 8.22 2.06
CA ILE A 39 4.09 7.73 1.28
C ILE A 39 3.53 8.88 0.45
N GLY A 40 3.72 8.84 -0.86
CA GLY A 40 3.39 9.97 -1.72
C GLY A 40 4.24 11.23 -1.46
N ALA A 41 5.49 11.06 -1.02
CA ALA A 41 6.42 12.13 -0.68
C ALA A 41 7.70 12.13 -1.54
N GLY A 42 7.74 11.31 -2.58
CA GLY A 42 8.90 11.15 -3.46
C GLY A 42 9.95 10.18 -2.89
N GLN A 43 11.07 10.07 -3.61
CA GLN A 43 12.07 9.01 -3.39
C GLN A 43 13.14 9.32 -2.35
N HIS A 44 13.13 10.51 -1.75
CA HIS A 44 14.25 11.02 -0.94
C HIS A 44 14.12 10.73 0.57
N CYS A 45 13.05 10.05 1.00
CA CYS A 45 12.89 9.59 2.37
C CYS A 45 13.80 8.38 2.64
N ASP A 46 14.11 8.14 3.92
CA ASP A 46 14.93 7.00 4.34
C ASP A 46 14.24 5.66 4.05
N GLY A 47 12.91 5.61 4.14
CA GLY A 47 12.10 4.47 3.79
C GLY A 47 10.81 4.86 3.10
N GLN A 48 10.09 3.86 2.60
CA GLN A 48 8.79 4.02 1.93
C GLN A 48 7.78 3.06 2.52
N VAL A 49 6.54 3.49 2.64
CA VAL A 49 5.42 2.62 2.99
C VAL A 49 4.33 2.70 1.91
N LEU A 50 3.58 1.64 1.77
CA LEU A 50 2.41 1.57 0.90
C LEU A 50 1.37 0.67 1.55
N VAL A 51 0.11 1.07 1.52
CA VAL A 51 -0.99 0.26 2.05
C VAL A 51 -1.04 -1.05 1.28
N ILE A 52 -1.09 -2.18 1.99
CA ILE A 52 -1.03 -3.51 1.37
C ILE A 52 -2.15 -3.74 0.35
N ASP A 53 -3.35 -3.26 0.62
CA ASP A 53 -4.50 -3.37 -0.29
C ASP A 53 -4.25 -2.63 -1.61
N ASP A 54 -3.61 -1.46 -1.54
CA ASP A 54 -3.21 -0.69 -2.73
C ASP A 54 -2.07 -1.38 -3.47
N LEU A 55 -1.05 -1.83 -2.74
CA LEU A 55 0.12 -2.52 -3.29
C LEU A 55 -0.28 -3.78 -4.06
N LEU A 56 -1.23 -4.55 -3.53
CA LEU A 56 -1.69 -5.81 -4.12
C LEU A 56 -2.86 -5.64 -5.10
N GLY A 57 -3.43 -4.44 -5.22
CA GLY A 57 -4.56 -4.20 -6.10
C GLY A 57 -5.83 -4.93 -5.66
N LEU A 58 -6.11 -4.93 -4.35
CA LEU A 58 -7.34 -5.49 -3.77
C LEU A 58 -8.52 -4.53 -3.85
N PHE A 59 -8.26 -3.23 -4.09
CA PHE A 59 -9.26 -2.19 -4.17
C PHE A 59 -8.98 -1.29 -5.38
N ASN A 60 -9.90 -1.24 -6.34
CA ASN A 60 -9.71 -0.55 -7.61
C ASN A 60 -10.70 0.61 -7.87
N ASN A 61 -11.58 0.93 -6.92
CA ASN A 61 -12.54 2.02 -7.08
C ASN A 61 -11.87 3.40 -7.15
N PHE A 62 -10.79 3.57 -6.41
CA PHE A 62 -9.97 4.77 -6.42
C PHE A 62 -8.50 4.41 -6.18
N THR A 63 -7.61 4.94 -7.01
CA THR A 63 -6.17 4.73 -6.87
C THR A 63 -5.50 6.10 -6.78
N PRO A 64 -4.94 6.48 -5.61
CA PRO A 64 -4.13 7.70 -5.48
C PRO A 64 -2.97 7.72 -6.47
N LYS A 65 -2.58 8.89 -6.94
CA LYS A 65 -1.48 9.07 -7.90
C LYS A 65 -0.16 8.41 -7.46
N PHE A 66 0.11 8.41 -6.16
CA PHE A 66 1.35 7.86 -5.61
C PHE A 66 1.34 6.34 -5.44
N VAL A 67 0.21 5.68 -5.67
CA VAL A 67 0.10 4.23 -5.56
C VAL A 67 0.59 3.56 -6.84
N LYS A 68 1.65 2.77 -6.71
CA LYS A 68 2.04 1.80 -7.72
C LYS A 68 1.51 0.43 -7.30
N LYS A 69 0.63 -0.14 -8.11
CA LYS A 69 0.15 -1.51 -7.91
C LYS A 69 1.19 -2.51 -8.39
N TYR A 70 1.55 -3.45 -7.55
CA TYR A 70 2.48 -4.55 -7.88
C TYR A 70 1.74 -5.82 -8.28
N SER A 71 0.43 -5.87 -8.05
CA SER A 71 -0.45 -6.97 -8.43
C SER A 71 -1.86 -6.43 -8.71
N ASN A 72 -2.74 -7.30 -9.22
CA ASN A 72 -4.18 -7.05 -9.39
C ASN A 72 -4.97 -8.21 -8.82
N LEU A 73 -4.92 -8.38 -7.49
CA LEU A 73 -5.56 -9.50 -6.81
C LEU A 73 -7.09 -9.42 -6.84
N GLU A 74 -7.69 -8.22 -6.92
CA GLU A 74 -9.14 -8.10 -7.10
C GLU A 74 -9.63 -8.90 -8.31
N SER A 75 -8.94 -8.78 -9.45
CA SER A 75 -9.28 -9.54 -10.66
C SER A 75 -9.12 -11.05 -10.48
N VAL A 76 -8.09 -11.47 -9.76
CA VAL A 76 -7.84 -12.90 -9.49
C VAL A 76 -8.93 -13.48 -8.58
N ILE A 77 -9.28 -12.74 -7.52
CA ILE A 77 -10.33 -13.12 -6.57
C ILE A 77 -11.68 -13.21 -7.29
N ASP A 78 -12.05 -12.18 -8.06
CA ASP A 78 -13.32 -12.15 -8.80
C ASP A 78 -13.45 -13.34 -9.75
N LYS A 79 -12.42 -13.63 -10.54
CA LYS A 79 -12.39 -14.78 -11.43
C LYS A 79 -12.53 -16.11 -10.67
N SER A 80 -11.82 -16.25 -9.55
CA SER A 80 -11.86 -17.47 -8.73
C SER A 80 -13.24 -17.71 -8.12
N VAL A 81 -13.87 -16.67 -7.57
CA VAL A 81 -15.22 -16.77 -6.99
C VAL A 81 -16.26 -17.06 -8.07
N LYS A 82 -16.17 -16.41 -9.23
CA LYS A 82 -17.06 -16.68 -10.36
C LYS A 82 -16.91 -18.11 -10.86
N GLN A 83 -15.69 -18.63 -10.96
CA GLN A 83 -15.44 -20.02 -11.38
C GLN A 83 -16.00 -20.99 -10.36
N PHE A 84 -15.76 -20.77 -9.06
CA PHE A 84 -16.35 -21.60 -8.00
C PHE A 84 -17.88 -21.63 -8.09
N SER A 85 -18.52 -20.47 -8.20
CA SER A 85 -19.98 -20.37 -8.33
C SER A 85 -20.51 -21.14 -9.56
N LYS A 86 -19.79 -21.03 -10.68
CA LYS A 86 -20.12 -21.74 -11.92
C LYS A 86 -20.00 -23.26 -11.73
N ASP A 87 -18.90 -23.73 -11.14
CA ASP A 87 -18.65 -25.16 -10.94
C ASP A 87 -19.71 -25.78 -10.01
N VAL A 88 -20.14 -25.07 -8.99
CA VAL A 88 -21.24 -25.51 -8.11
C VAL A 88 -22.56 -25.61 -8.87
N LYS A 89 -22.93 -24.59 -9.67
CA LYS A 89 -24.16 -24.60 -10.48
C LYS A 89 -24.15 -25.70 -11.54
N ASP A 90 -23.01 -25.94 -12.16
CA ASP A 90 -22.82 -26.98 -13.19
C ASP A 90 -22.60 -28.36 -12.58
N ARG A 91 -22.65 -28.51 -11.24
CA ARG A 91 -22.37 -29.77 -10.50
C ARG A 91 -20.99 -30.35 -10.80
N LYS A 92 -20.01 -29.50 -11.06
CA LYS A 92 -18.61 -29.88 -11.28
C LYS A 92 -17.79 -29.88 -9.99
N PHE A 93 -18.31 -29.19 -8.95
CA PHE A 93 -17.74 -29.17 -7.62
C PHE A 93 -18.83 -29.42 -6.57
N PRO A 94 -18.59 -30.27 -5.52
CA PRO A 94 -17.37 -31.06 -5.30
C PRO A 94 -17.33 -32.30 -6.18
N THR A 95 -16.13 -32.79 -6.49
CA THR A 95 -15.91 -34.10 -7.05
C THR A 95 -15.65 -35.12 -5.94
N LYS A 96 -15.56 -36.45 -6.29
CA LYS A 96 -15.19 -37.51 -5.33
C LYS A 96 -13.88 -37.20 -4.59
N LYS A 97 -12.93 -36.55 -5.23
CA LYS A 97 -11.65 -36.11 -4.61
C LYS A 97 -11.84 -35.14 -3.44
N TYR A 98 -12.91 -34.39 -3.45
CA TYR A 98 -13.23 -33.37 -2.45
C TYR A 98 -14.46 -33.75 -1.60
N SER A 99 -14.76 -35.04 -1.47
CA SER A 99 -15.88 -35.58 -0.69
C SER A 99 -15.37 -36.63 0.30
N TYR A 100 -16.06 -36.76 1.42
CA TYR A 100 -15.78 -37.77 2.45
C TYR A 100 -16.64 -39.00 2.24
#